data_05316bb183112427e0c210feea35edb1
#
_entry.id   05316bb183112427e0c210feea35edb1
#
_cell.length_a   1.000
_cell.length_b   1.000
_cell.length_c   1.000
_cell.angle_alpha   90.00
_cell.angle_beta   90.00
_cell.angle_gamma   90.00
#
_symmetry.space_group_name_H-M   'P 1'
#
loop_
_entity.id
_entity.type
_entity.pdbx_description
1 polymer ?
#
loop_
_entity_poly.entity_id
_entity_poly.type
_entity_poly.pdbx_seq_one_letter_code
_entity_poly.pdbx_strand_id
1 'polypeptide(L)'
;MRTERLSAAEATWQELFNQSPAATPFTSHEWFTSLAKNILKIDPQVLLFQSNKAIVGIIPCIVTDNTLHLLGDERVTDFNDMICVPGYEEKIVHFLADYVVENDLRIDLYPLEKSSPLVTGLSKHMPELTVRKKDSCPLLNLSTTWEEYLAGLDGKARHELRRKMKKVNGVLLKGVQPVDIERFFELMERSCKEKANFLNEETKGFFKDLVDAFYKRGWLRMRVAVIEERVLGMLLAFGFRGRVYLFNMGFDPGLRDLSPGIVTVGLDIKKAIEEKYQHYDFLRGDEDYKYRLGAAERYTVRVAR
;
A
#
# COMPACT_ATOMS: atom_id res chain seq x y z
N MET A 1 -5.54 -24.59 -14.04
CA MET A 1 -6.08 -23.50 -13.19
C MET A 1 -7.26 -24.04 -12.38
N ARG A 2 -7.48 -23.55 -11.17
CA ARG A 2 -8.67 -23.84 -10.33
C ARG A 2 -9.05 -22.60 -9.53
N THR A 3 -10.27 -22.55 -9.02
CA THR A 3 -10.69 -21.55 -8.05
C THR A 3 -10.71 -22.17 -6.64
N GLU A 4 -10.49 -21.34 -5.64
CA GLU A 4 -10.59 -21.70 -4.24
C GLU A 4 -11.12 -20.52 -3.42
N ARG A 5 -11.84 -20.78 -2.33
CA ARG A 5 -12.28 -19.69 -1.44
C ARG A 5 -11.08 -19.05 -0.76
N LEU A 6 -11.11 -17.74 -0.62
CA LEU A 6 -10.04 -16.98 0.06
C LEU A 6 -9.76 -17.56 1.46
N SER A 7 -10.81 -17.86 2.22
CA SER A 7 -10.69 -18.43 3.57
C SER A 7 -9.99 -19.80 3.61
N ALA A 8 -10.05 -20.59 2.54
CA ALA A 8 -9.42 -21.90 2.45
C ALA A 8 -7.98 -21.83 1.89
N ALA A 9 -7.60 -20.73 1.25
CA ALA A 9 -6.33 -20.59 0.55
C ALA A 9 -5.15 -20.15 1.46
N GLU A 10 -5.36 -19.90 2.75
CA GLU A 10 -4.39 -19.28 3.65
C GLU A 10 -3.00 -19.94 3.60
N ALA A 11 -2.92 -21.25 3.83
CA ALA A 11 -1.63 -21.96 3.89
C ALA A 11 -0.86 -21.87 2.57
N THR A 12 -1.55 -22.11 1.44
CA THR A 12 -0.98 -21.99 0.09
C THR A 12 -0.57 -20.54 -0.20
N TRP A 13 -1.37 -19.57 0.23
CA TRP A 13 -1.08 -18.14 0.06
C TRP A 13 0.21 -17.74 0.78
N GLN A 14 0.34 -18.13 2.06
CA GLN A 14 1.53 -17.82 2.86
C GLN A 14 2.81 -18.41 2.25
N GLU A 15 2.75 -19.65 1.73
CA GLU A 15 3.87 -20.27 1.07
C GLU A 15 4.30 -19.48 -0.18
N LEU A 16 3.38 -19.14 -1.07
CA LEU A 16 3.64 -18.37 -2.28
C LEU A 16 4.07 -16.94 -1.96
N PHE A 17 3.43 -16.30 -0.98
CA PHE A 17 3.75 -14.93 -0.56
C PHE A 17 5.22 -14.81 -0.11
N ASN A 18 5.72 -15.80 0.64
CA ASN A 18 7.09 -15.80 1.12
C ASN A 18 8.11 -15.88 -0.03
N GLN A 19 7.78 -16.58 -1.11
CA GLN A 19 8.64 -16.81 -2.27
C GLN A 19 8.50 -15.72 -3.34
N SER A 20 7.33 -15.09 -3.45
CA SER A 20 7.03 -14.15 -4.52
C SER A 20 7.81 -12.85 -4.45
N PRO A 21 8.49 -12.41 -5.54
CA PRO A 21 9.11 -11.10 -5.61
C PRO A 21 8.08 -9.95 -5.56
N ALA A 22 6.87 -10.18 -6.07
CA ALA A 22 5.77 -9.21 -6.08
C ALA A 22 5.04 -9.09 -4.73
N ALA A 23 5.48 -9.84 -3.69
CA ALA A 23 4.86 -9.76 -2.38
C ALA A 23 5.03 -8.38 -1.75
N THR A 24 3.91 -7.80 -1.35
CA THR A 24 3.78 -6.54 -0.61
C THR A 24 2.73 -6.70 0.48
N PRO A 25 2.62 -5.81 1.46
CA PRO A 25 1.50 -5.86 2.41
C PRO A 25 0.13 -5.94 1.73
N PHE A 26 -0.04 -5.31 0.57
CA PHE A 26 -1.29 -5.27 -0.21
C PHE A 26 -1.63 -6.59 -0.92
N THR A 27 -0.65 -7.48 -1.13
CA THR A 27 -0.85 -8.81 -1.71
C THR A 27 -0.86 -9.93 -0.67
N SER A 28 -0.88 -9.58 0.62
CA SER A 28 -0.95 -10.55 1.72
C SER A 28 -2.35 -11.13 1.90
N HIS A 29 -2.43 -12.35 2.43
CA HIS A 29 -3.69 -12.99 2.77
C HIS A 29 -4.47 -12.17 3.81
N GLU A 30 -3.76 -11.61 4.78
CA GLU A 30 -4.32 -10.76 5.84
C GLU A 30 -5.01 -9.52 5.27
N TRP A 31 -4.42 -8.90 4.22
CA TRP A 31 -5.04 -7.77 3.52
C TRP A 31 -6.40 -8.16 2.93
N PHE A 32 -6.42 -9.22 2.14
CA PHE A 32 -7.64 -9.65 1.44
C PHE A 32 -8.70 -10.21 2.39
N THR A 33 -8.28 -10.88 3.47
CA THR A 33 -9.21 -11.36 4.51
C THR A 33 -9.87 -10.19 5.23
N SER A 34 -9.10 -9.15 5.59
CA SER A 34 -9.65 -7.95 6.22
C SER A 34 -10.59 -7.20 5.27
N LEU A 35 -10.21 -7.10 3.98
CA LEU A 35 -11.04 -6.50 2.93
C LEU A 35 -12.36 -7.27 2.74
N ALA A 36 -12.28 -8.59 2.58
CA ALA A 36 -13.42 -9.46 2.37
C ALA A 36 -14.42 -9.39 3.54
N LYS A 37 -13.92 -9.40 4.77
CA LYS A 37 -14.73 -9.36 6.00
C LYS A 37 -15.44 -8.01 6.20
N ASN A 38 -14.71 -6.90 6.07
CA ASN A 38 -15.20 -5.60 6.53
C ASN A 38 -15.84 -4.77 5.41
N ILE A 39 -15.30 -4.84 4.19
CA ILE A 39 -15.71 -3.97 3.08
C ILE A 39 -16.57 -4.73 2.08
N LEU A 40 -16.10 -5.86 1.58
CA LEU A 40 -16.81 -6.63 0.56
C LEU A 40 -17.94 -7.48 1.14
N LYS A 41 -17.80 -7.93 2.40
CA LYS A 41 -18.75 -8.79 3.14
C LYS A 41 -19.07 -10.09 2.40
N ILE A 42 -18.05 -10.67 1.77
CA ILE A 42 -18.09 -11.94 1.04
C ILE A 42 -16.85 -12.77 1.36
N ASP A 43 -16.90 -14.07 1.05
CA ASP A 43 -15.72 -14.94 0.97
C ASP A 43 -15.46 -15.25 -0.51
N PRO A 44 -14.66 -14.42 -1.20
CA PRO A 44 -14.50 -14.53 -2.65
C PRO A 44 -13.71 -15.77 -3.03
N GLN A 45 -13.95 -16.24 -4.25
CA GLN A 45 -13.07 -17.20 -4.89
C GLN A 45 -11.90 -16.48 -5.55
N VAL A 46 -10.71 -17.06 -5.45
CA VAL A 46 -9.48 -16.58 -6.05
C VAL A 46 -8.94 -17.61 -7.05
N LEU A 47 -8.18 -17.14 -8.05
CA LEU A 47 -7.61 -18.02 -9.07
C LEU A 47 -6.27 -18.60 -8.60
N LEU A 48 -6.15 -19.93 -8.60
CA LEU A 48 -4.92 -20.65 -8.32
C LEU A 48 -4.38 -21.29 -9.59
N PHE A 49 -3.10 -21.16 -9.80
CA PHE A 49 -2.38 -21.71 -10.94
C PHE A 49 -1.53 -22.90 -10.49
N GLN A 50 -1.69 -24.03 -11.17
CA GLN A 50 -1.04 -25.28 -10.82
C GLN A 50 -0.07 -25.73 -11.92
N SER A 51 1.10 -26.21 -11.51
CA SER A 51 2.08 -26.88 -12.37
C SER A 51 2.59 -28.13 -11.67
N ASN A 52 2.57 -29.28 -12.33
CA ASN A 52 3.01 -30.57 -11.77
C ASN A 52 2.43 -30.89 -10.37
N LYS A 53 1.12 -30.69 -10.20
CA LYS A 53 0.36 -30.85 -8.95
C LYS A 53 0.66 -29.82 -7.84
N ALA A 54 1.66 -28.97 -7.96
CA ALA A 54 1.95 -27.88 -7.01
C ALA A 54 1.26 -26.58 -7.43
N ILE A 55 0.76 -25.81 -6.48
CA ILE A 55 0.26 -24.45 -6.75
C ILE A 55 1.49 -23.55 -6.91
N VAL A 56 1.56 -22.85 -8.03
CA VAL A 56 2.70 -21.98 -8.40
C VAL A 56 2.37 -20.50 -8.45
N GLY A 57 1.09 -20.16 -8.32
CA GLY A 57 0.67 -18.75 -8.28
C GLY A 57 -0.79 -18.57 -7.89
N ILE A 58 -1.09 -17.38 -7.42
CA ILE A 58 -2.43 -16.91 -7.07
C ILE A 58 -2.64 -15.53 -7.69
N ILE A 59 -3.80 -15.33 -8.31
CA ILE A 59 -4.28 -14.00 -8.69
C ILE A 59 -5.53 -13.73 -7.85
N PRO A 60 -5.51 -12.72 -6.97
CA PRO A 60 -6.67 -12.29 -6.20
C PRO A 60 -7.63 -11.53 -7.12
N CYS A 61 -8.54 -12.24 -7.77
CA CYS A 61 -9.50 -11.65 -8.71
C CYS A 61 -10.88 -12.26 -8.55
N ILE A 62 -11.87 -11.51 -9.01
CA ILE A 62 -13.29 -11.90 -9.05
C ILE A 62 -13.85 -11.62 -10.45
N VAL A 63 -14.90 -12.34 -10.81
CA VAL A 63 -15.67 -12.09 -12.03
C VAL A 63 -17.03 -11.53 -11.64
N THR A 64 -17.35 -10.34 -12.12
CA THR A 64 -18.64 -9.69 -11.98
C THR A 64 -19.08 -9.11 -13.34
N ASP A 65 -20.34 -9.28 -13.69
CA ASP A 65 -20.90 -8.78 -14.96
C ASP A 65 -20.05 -9.13 -16.20
N ASN A 66 -19.61 -10.38 -16.28
CA ASN A 66 -18.75 -10.91 -17.34
C ASN A 66 -17.38 -10.18 -17.47
N THR A 67 -16.91 -9.56 -16.37
CA THR A 67 -15.63 -8.85 -16.32
C THR A 67 -14.77 -9.40 -15.19
N LEU A 68 -13.51 -9.68 -15.50
CA LEU A 68 -12.49 -10.06 -14.53
C LEU A 68 -11.89 -8.81 -13.89
N HIS A 69 -12.02 -8.69 -12.59
CA HIS A 69 -11.45 -7.62 -11.77
C HIS A 69 -10.44 -8.17 -10.77
N LEU A 70 -9.44 -7.38 -10.41
CA LEU A 70 -8.66 -7.69 -9.22
C LEU A 70 -9.52 -7.51 -7.96
N LEU A 71 -9.33 -8.41 -6.99
CA LEU A 71 -10.00 -8.32 -5.71
C LEU A 71 -9.48 -7.11 -4.94
N GLY A 72 -10.29 -6.09 -4.79
CA GLY A 72 -9.88 -4.84 -4.16
C GLY A 72 -11.06 -3.92 -3.91
N ASP A 73 -10.77 -2.79 -3.31
CA ASP A 73 -11.67 -1.64 -3.20
C ASP A 73 -10.84 -0.38 -3.42
N GLU A 74 -11.25 0.46 -4.36
CA GLU A 74 -10.49 1.66 -4.76
C GLU A 74 -10.28 2.66 -3.61
N ARG A 75 -11.05 2.58 -2.53
CA ARG A 75 -10.89 3.44 -1.35
C ARG A 75 -9.65 3.09 -0.52
N VAL A 76 -9.27 1.81 -0.48
CA VAL A 76 -8.23 1.31 0.44
C VAL A 76 -7.07 0.60 -0.26
N THR A 77 -7.25 0.05 -1.46
CA THR A 77 -6.23 -0.73 -2.15
C THR A 77 -5.39 0.17 -3.07
N ASP A 78 -4.14 0.43 -2.69
CA ASP A 78 -3.23 1.27 -3.47
C ASP A 78 -2.44 0.49 -4.53
N PHE A 79 -2.17 -0.80 -4.27
CA PHE A 79 -1.52 -1.72 -5.20
C PHE A 79 -2.15 -3.10 -5.13
N ASN A 80 -2.11 -3.80 -6.23
CA ASN A 80 -2.48 -5.20 -6.32
C ASN A 80 -1.61 -5.90 -7.36
N ASP A 81 -1.42 -7.19 -7.22
CA ASP A 81 -0.70 -8.01 -8.20
C ASP A 81 -0.97 -9.50 -7.93
N MET A 82 -0.47 -10.33 -8.80
CA MET A 82 -0.36 -11.76 -8.53
C MET A 82 0.82 -12.05 -7.60
N ILE A 83 0.73 -13.14 -6.85
CA ILE A 83 1.86 -13.73 -6.15
C ILE A 83 2.18 -15.08 -6.78
N CYS A 84 3.47 -15.37 -7.00
CA CYS A 84 3.87 -16.62 -7.64
C CYS A 84 5.28 -17.03 -7.26
N VAL A 85 5.59 -18.30 -7.51
CA VAL A 85 6.95 -18.81 -7.51
C VAL A 85 7.74 -18.12 -8.61
N PRO A 86 8.97 -17.63 -8.35
CA PRO A 86 9.81 -16.99 -9.36
C PRO A 86 10.00 -17.86 -10.62
N GLY A 87 9.86 -17.24 -11.79
CA GLY A 87 9.99 -17.90 -13.10
C GLY A 87 8.69 -18.48 -13.64
N TYR A 88 7.57 -18.37 -12.91
CA TYR A 88 6.24 -18.79 -13.41
C TYR A 88 5.39 -17.62 -13.91
N GLU A 89 5.87 -16.39 -13.84
CA GLU A 89 5.10 -15.16 -14.14
C GLU A 89 4.50 -15.22 -15.56
N GLU A 90 5.32 -15.48 -16.58
CA GLU A 90 4.87 -15.51 -17.98
C GLU A 90 3.86 -16.64 -18.22
N LYS A 91 4.09 -17.82 -17.63
CA LYS A 91 3.19 -18.96 -17.74
C LYS A 91 1.82 -18.70 -17.10
N ILE A 92 1.80 -18.06 -15.94
CA ILE A 92 0.56 -17.70 -15.25
C ILE A 92 -0.24 -16.69 -16.06
N VAL A 93 0.44 -15.67 -16.59
CA VAL A 93 -0.21 -14.65 -17.42
C VAL A 93 -0.77 -15.24 -18.72
N HIS A 94 -0.05 -16.16 -19.35
CA HIS A 94 -0.55 -16.90 -20.52
C HIS A 94 -1.84 -17.67 -20.18
N PHE A 95 -1.84 -18.44 -19.10
CA PHE A 95 -3.05 -19.16 -18.66
C PHE A 95 -4.20 -18.23 -18.28
N LEU A 96 -3.92 -17.05 -17.74
CA LEU A 96 -4.95 -16.06 -17.47
C LEU A 96 -5.56 -15.52 -18.76
N ALA A 97 -4.72 -15.25 -19.78
CA ALA A 97 -5.19 -14.80 -21.08
C ALA A 97 -6.09 -15.86 -21.76
N ASP A 98 -5.66 -17.13 -21.75
CA ASP A 98 -6.48 -18.25 -22.26
C ASP A 98 -7.82 -18.34 -21.53
N TYR A 99 -7.79 -18.27 -20.20
CA TYR A 99 -9.02 -18.32 -19.38
C TYR A 99 -10.00 -17.20 -19.74
N VAL A 100 -9.50 -15.99 -19.93
CA VAL A 100 -10.32 -14.84 -20.31
C VAL A 100 -10.96 -15.07 -21.70
N VAL A 101 -10.20 -15.56 -22.65
CA VAL A 101 -10.69 -15.86 -24.01
C VAL A 101 -11.69 -17.00 -24.01
N GLU A 102 -11.37 -18.13 -23.37
CA GLU A 102 -12.23 -19.32 -23.31
C GLU A 102 -13.58 -19.08 -22.63
N ASN A 103 -13.63 -18.13 -21.68
CA ASN A 103 -14.85 -17.79 -20.96
C ASN A 103 -15.53 -16.50 -21.45
N ASP A 104 -15.07 -15.93 -22.58
CA ASP A 104 -15.58 -14.68 -23.17
C ASP A 104 -15.68 -13.54 -22.15
N LEU A 105 -14.63 -13.39 -21.29
CA LEU A 105 -14.60 -12.36 -20.25
C LEU A 105 -14.01 -11.06 -20.79
N ARG A 106 -14.50 -9.96 -20.28
CA ARG A 106 -13.78 -8.69 -20.32
C ARG A 106 -12.73 -8.65 -19.20
N ILE A 107 -11.76 -7.76 -19.33
CA ILE A 107 -10.74 -7.49 -18.31
C ILE A 107 -10.86 -6.04 -17.83
N ASP A 108 -10.75 -5.85 -16.53
CA ASP A 108 -10.58 -4.55 -15.89
C ASP A 108 -9.73 -4.70 -14.62
N LEU A 109 -8.41 -4.66 -14.76
CA LEU A 109 -7.45 -4.89 -13.71
C LEU A 109 -6.86 -3.57 -13.23
N TYR A 110 -7.10 -3.24 -11.96
CA TYR A 110 -6.63 -2.03 -11.28
C TYR A 110 -6.64 -2.27 -9.76
N PRO A 111 -5.72 -1.67 -8.99
CA PRO A 111 -4.54 -0.88 -9.38
C PRO A 111 -3.30 -1.75 -9.55
N LEU A 112 -2.58 -1.58 -10.66
CA LEU A 112 -1.35 -2.31 -10.95
C LEU A 112 -0.14 -1.37 -11.03
N GLU A 113 1.05 -1.82 -10.62
CA GLU A 113 2.29 -1.16 -11.00
C GLU A 113 2.58 -1.38 -12.49
N LYS A 114 3.15 -0.38 -13.17
CA LYS A 114 3.50 -0.49 -14.59
C LYS A 114 4.44 -1.66 -14.90
N SER A 115 5.30 -2.01 -13.95
CA SER A 115 6.24 -3.12 -14.03
C SER A 115 5.63 -4.49 -13.74
N SER A 116 4.37 -4.55 -13.32
CA SER A 116 3.68 -5.81 -13.02
C SER A 116 3.74 -6.78 -14.20
N PRO A 117 4.01 -8.07 -13.95
CA PRO A 117 3.89 -9.10 -14.98
C PRO A 117 2.48 -9.19 -15.58
N LEU A 118 1.43 -8.88 -14.82
CA LEU A 118 0.06 -8.79 -15.36
C LEU A 118 -0.07 -7.71 -16.43
N VAL A 119 0.60 -6.57 -16.27
CA VAL A 119 0.60 -5.49 -17.26
C VAL A 119 1.39 -5.88 -18.51
N THR A 120 2.66 -6.25 -18.30
CA THR A 120 3.61 -6.50 -19.40
C THR A 120 3.27 -7.76 -20.17
N GLY A 121 2.86 -8.82 -19.49
CA GLY A 121 2.53 -10.10 -20.09
C GLY A 121 1.16 -10.10 -20.77
N LEU A 122 0.11 -9.56 -20.14
CA LEU A 122 -1.20 -9.49 -20.78
C LEU A 122 -1.17 -8.63 -22.05
N SER A 123 -0.47 -7.49 -22.04
CA SER A 123 -0.32 -6.65 -23.24
C SER A 123 0.37 -7.38 -24.41
N LYS A 124 1.20 -8.38 -24.11
CA LYS A 124 1.87 -9.23 -25.12
C LYS A 124 0.93 -10.29 -25.69
N HIS A 125 0.10 -10.92 -24.82
CA HIS A 125 -0.80 -12.00 -25.22
C HIS A 125 -2.15 -11.51 -25.76
N MET A 126 -2.58 -10.32 -25.36
CA MET A 126 -3.86 -9.68 -25.69
C MET A 126 -3.60 -8.23 -26.15
N PRO A 127 -3.12 -8.02 -27.40
CA PRO A 127 -2.71 -6.70 -27.89
C PRO A 127 -3.86 -5.68 -27.99
N GLU A 128 -5.10 -6.13 -27.92
CA GLU A 128 -6.29 -5.27 -27.89
C GLU A 128 -6.52 -4.59 -26.51
N LEU A 129 -5.81 -5.02 -25.46
CA LEU A 129 -5.93 -4.40 -24.15
C LEU A 129 -5.34 -2.98 -24.15
N THR A 130 -6.01 -2.09 -23.43
CA THR A 130 -5.52 -0.73 -23.19
C THR A 130 -4.86 -0.65 -21.83
N VAL A 131 -3.67 -0.05 -21.77
CA VAL A 131 -2.97 0.27 -20.51
C VAL A 131 -3.05 1.78 -20.29
N ARG A 132 -3.74 2.21 -19.25
CA ARG A 132 -3.95 3.63 -18.96
C ARG A 132 -3.30 4.02 -17.64
N LYS A 133 -2.52 5.12 -17.66
CA LYS A 133 -2.00 5.76 -16.44
C LYS A 133 -3.19 6.19 -15.56
N LYS A 134 -3.05 5.93 -14.25
CA LYS A 134 -4.04 6.30 -13.23
C LYS A 134 -3.39 7.16 -12.15
N ASP A 135 -3.42 6.74 -10.91
CA ASP A 135 -3.07 7.57 -9.76
C ASP A 135 -1.56 7.70 -9.57
N SER A 136 -1.12 8.89 -9.20
CA SER A 136 0.25 9.13 -8.73
C SER A 136 0.50 8.41 -7.40
N CYS A 137 1.65 7.75 -7.31
CA CYS A 137 2.11 7.00 -6.12
C CYS A 137 3.59 7.33 -5.88
N PRO A 138 3.90 8.54 -5.37
CA PRO A 138 5.28 9.00 -5.24
C PRO A 138 6.13 8.09 -4.37
N LEU A 139 7.35 7.78 -4.83
CA LEU A 139 8.31 6.93 -4.15
C LEU A 139 9.60 7.69 -3.86
N LEU A 140 10.08 7.65 -2.62
CA LEU A 140 11.34 8.21 -2.21
C LEU A 140 12.38 7.10 -2.03
N ASN A 141 13.51 7.19 -2.74
CA ASN A 141 14.68 6.39 -2.45
C ASN A 141 15.42 7.02 -1.26
N LEU A 142 15.59 6.26 -0.19
CA LEU A 142 16.22 6.74 1.02
C LEU A 142 17.75 6.74 0.87
N SER A 143 18.38 7.79 1.36
CA SER A 143 19.85 7.87 1.47
C SER A 143 20.35 7.07 2.67
N THR A 144 21.66 6.87 2.77
CA THR A 144 22.29 6.11 3.86
C THR A 144 22.23 6.88 5.19
N THR A 145 22.29 8.23 5.11
CA THR A 145 22.23 9.11 6.28
C THR A 145 21.21 10.21 6.10
N TRP A 146 20.76 10.76 7.21
CA TRP A 146 19.84 11.90 7.21
C TRP A 146 20.46 13.15 6.55
N GLU A 147 21.74 13.35 6.73
CA GLU A 147 22.50 14.47 6.15
C GLU A 147 22.59 14.37 4.63
N GLU A 148 22.84 13.18 4.10
CA GLU A 148 22.82 12.89 2.66
C GLU A 148 21.41 13.09 2.07
N TYR A 149 20.37 12.60 2.75
CA TYR A 149 18.99 12.84 2.33
C TYR A 149 18.70 14.33 2.23
N LEU A 150 19.03 15.11 3.27
CA LEU A 150 18.83 16.55 3.24
C LEU A 150 19.66 17.22 2.13
N ALA A 151 20.88 16.78 1.87
CA ALA A 151 21.74 17.32 0.80
C ALA A 151 21.13 17.04 -0.60
N GLY A 152 20.47 15.90 -0.78
CA GLY A 152 19.79 15.51 -2.02
C GLY A 152 18.52 16.28 -2.33
N LEU A 153 17.90 16.94 -1.33
CA LEU A 153 16.71 17.75 -1.56
C LEU A 153 17.05 19.04 -2.31
N ASP A 154 16.10 19.52 -3.12
CA ASP A 154 16.13 20.90 -3.63
C ASP A 154 16.41 21.90 -2.52
N GLY A 155 17.16 22.97 -2.82
CA GLY A 155 17.62 23.94 -1.82
C GLY A 155 16.48 24.60 -1.04
N LYS A 156 15.35 24.91 -1.70
CA LYS A 156 14.17 25.50 -1.07
C LYS A 156 13.45 24.48 -0.18
N ALA A 157 13.27 23.26 -0.67
CA ALA A 157 12.65 22.17 0.08
C ALA A 157 13.45 21.81 1.32
N ARG A 158 14.78 21.67 1.19
CA ARG A 158 15.70 21.43 2.30
C ARG A 158 15.64 22.51 3.37
N HIS A 159 15.69 23.81 2.96
CA HIS A 159 15.60 24.93 3.89
C HIS A 159 14.28 24.91 4.65
N GLU A 160 13.18 24.68 3.94
CA GLU A 160 11.84 24.67 4.51
C GLU A 160 11.65 23.50 5.49
N LEU A 161 12.11 22.30 5.16
CA LEU A 161 12.06 21.15 6.04
C LEU A 161 12.87 21.39 7.33
N ARG A 162 14.11 21.88 7.20
CA ARG A 162 14.95 22.23 8.36
C ARG A 162 14.28 23.28 9.25
N ARG A 163 13.70 24.31 8.65
CA ARG A 163 12.98 25.38 9.37
C ARG A 163 11.80 24.84 10.16
N LYS A 164 10.99 23.96 9.54
CA LYS A 164 9.83 23.31 10.20
C LYS A 164 10.27 22.40 11.33
N MET A 165 11.25 21.56 11.11
CA MET A 165 11.77 20.67 12.16
C MET A 165 12.40 21.46 13.32
N LYS A 166 13.06 22.59 13.05
CA LYS A 166 13.60 23.45 14.12
C LYS A 166 12.50 24.08 15.00
N LYS A 167 11.33 24.42 14.41
CA LYS A 167 10.18 24.96 15.19
C LYS A 167 9.65 23.99 16.23
N VAL A 168 9.83 22.69 16.02
CA VAL A 168 9.37 21.60 16.92
C VAL A 168 10.53 20.96 17.67
N ASN A 169 11.53 21.77 18.05
CA ASN A 169 12.65 21.29 18.86
C ASN A 169 12.14 20.57 20.12
N GLY A 170 12.67 19.38 20.40
CA GLY A 170 12.19 18.52 21.50
C GLY A 170 11.00 17.62 21.14
N VAL A 171 10.51 17.63 19.88
CA VAL A 171 9.50 16.65 19.45
C VAL A 171 10.06 15.22 19.52
N LEU A 172 9.27 14.31 20.06
CA LEU A 172 9.58 12.88 20.14
C LEU A 172 8.71 12.09 19.17
N LEU A 173 9.33 11.24 18.33
CA LEU A 173 8.61 10.26 17.53
C LEU A 173 8.63 8.91 18.25
N LYS A 174 7.47 8.41 18.66
CA LYS A 174 7.32 7.16 19.41
C LYS A 174 6.57 6.12 18.58
N GLY A 175 6.94 4.84 18.71
CA GLY A 175 6.10 3.73 18.28
C GLY A 175 4.87 3.62 19.17
N VAL A 176 3.74 3.23 18.57
CA VAL A 176 2.48 3.00 19.30
C VAL A 176 1.92 1.62 18.99
N GLN A 177 1.02 1.16 19.86
CA GLN A 177 0.46 -0.19 19.80
C GLN A 177 -0.89 -0.21 19.07
N PRO A 178 -1.39 -1.38 18.66
CA PRO A 178 -2.72 -1.51 18.04
C PRO A 178 -3.85 -0.85 18.83
N VAL A 179 -3.79 -0.86 20.16
CA VAL A 179 -4.79 -0.24 21.04
C VAL A 179 -4.94 1.28 20.81
N ASP A 180 -3.93 1.93 20.26
CA ASP A 180 -3.94 3.37 19.97
C ASP A 180 -4.69 3.74 18.67
N ILE A 181 -5.29 2.76 17.97
CA ILE A 181 -5.95 2.98 16.66
C ILE A 181 -7.12 3.95 16.77
N GLU A 182 -7.86 3.97 17.85
CA GLU A 182 -8.97 4.91 18.04
C GLU A 182 -8.48 6.36 18.06
N ARG A 183 -7.37 6.63 18.75
CA ARG A 183 -6.74 7.95 18.76
C ARG A 183 -6.25 8.37 17.38
N PHE A 184 -5.79 7.41 16.58
CA PHE A 184 -5.43 7.66 15.18
C PHE A 184 -6.65 8.07 14.36
N PHE A 185 -7.80 7.40 14.52
CA PHE A 185 -9.04 7.76 13.83
C PHE A 185 -9.52 9.17 14.22
N GLU A 186 -9.52 9.51 15.51
CA GLU A 186 -9.85 10.85 15.97
C GLU A 186 -8.99 11.94 15.29
N LEU A 187 -7.68 11.70 15.18
CA LEU A 187 -6.78 12.64 14.52
C LEU A 187 -7.03 12.72 13.00
N MET A 188 -7.36 11.58 12.34
CA MET A 188 -7.72 11.58 10.94
C MET A 188 -8.99 12.40 10.68
N GLU A 189 -10.04 12.16 11.46
CA GLU A 189 -11.33 12.87 11.36
C GLU A 189 -11.15 14.39 11.55
N ARG A 190 -10.31 14.77 12.49
CA ARG A 190 -10.00 16.20 12.77
C ARG A 190 -9.14 16.84 11.69
N SER A 191 -8.32 16.09 10.97
CA SER A 191 -7.36 16.62 9.99
C SER A 191 -8.04 17.29 8.80
N CYS A 192 -9.07 16.65 8.22
CA CYS A 192 -9.86 17.18 7.11
C CYS A 192 -11.18 16.41 6.94
N LYS A 193 -12.14 17.05 6.26
CA LYS A 193 -13.49 16.49 6.04
C LYS A 193 -13.46 15.21 5.19
N GLU A 194 -12.58 15.12 4.21
CA GLU A 194 -12.46 13.96 3.33
C GLU A 194 -12.10 12.71 4.14
N LYS A 195 -11.18 12.84 5.11
CA LYS A 195 -10.81 11.74 6.02
C LYS A 195 -11.92 11.38 7.00
N ALA A 196 -12.65 12.36 7.49
CA ALA A 196 -13.81 12.12 8.33
C ALA A 196 -14.90 11.34 7.57
N ASN A 197 -15.17 11.67 6.32
CA ASN A 197 -16.12 10.96 5.47
C ASN A 197 -15.64 9.56 5.06
N PHE A 198 -14.34 9.38 4.91
CA PHE A 198 -13.74 8.09 4.61
C PHE A 198 -13.83 7.09 5.77
N LEU A 199 -13.73 7.57 7.03
CA LEU A 199 -13.78 6.75 8.23
C LEU A 199 -15.24 6.42 8.61
N ASN A 200 -15.75 5.35 8.04
CA ASN A 200 -17.02 4.71 8.43
C ASN A 200 -16.75 3.37 9.14
N GLU A 201 -17.79 2.68 9.57
CA GLU A 201 -17.66 1.39 10.29
C GLU A 201 -16.89 0.35 9.48
N GLU A 202 -17.08 0.30 8.15
CA GLU A 202 -16.41 -0.64 7.27
C GLU A 202 -14.90 -0.38 7.20
N THR A 203 -14.50 0.87 6.94
CA THR A 203 -13.10 1.25 6.85
C THR A 203 -12.40 1.21 8.21
N LYS A 204 -13.07 1.60 9.30
CA LYS A 204 -12.55 1.45 10.66
C LYS A 204 -12.32 -0.03 11.02
N GLY A 205 -13.29 -0.90 10.70
CA GLY A 205 -13.15 -2.35 10.89
C GLY A 205 -11.98 -2.93 10.11
N PHE A 206 -11.85 -2.54 8.84
CA PHE A 206 -10.73 -2.93 7.98
C PHE A 206 -9.38 -2.49 8.57
N PHE A 207 -9.23 -1.24 9.00
CA PHE A 207 -8.00 -0.76 9.62
C PHE A 207 -7.66 -1.51 10.91
N LYS A 208 -8.64 -1.78 11.79
CA LYS A 208 -8.42 -2.51 13.03
C LYS A 208 -7.89 -3.92 12.76
N ASP A 209 -8.54 -4.66 11.88
CA ASP A 209 -8.12 -6.02 11.51
C ASP A 209 -6.70 -6.01 10.91
N LEU A 210 -6.37 -5.04 10.03
CA LEU A 210 -5.03 -4.91 9.45
C LEU A 210 -3.97 -4.57 10.49
N VAL A 211 -4.25 -3.62 11.37
CA VAL A 211 -3.31 -3.20 12.41
C VAL A 211 -2.96 -4.37 13.31
N ASP A 212 -3.96 -5.16 13.74
CA ASP A 212 -3.75 -6.36 14.55
C ASP A 212 -2.96 -7.44 13.80
N ALA A 213 -3.32 -7.72 12.55
CA ALA A 213 -2.66 -8.73 11.73
C ALA A 213 -1.21 -8.34 11.43
N PHE A 214 -0.96 -7.10 11.02
CA PHE A 214 0.37 -6.62 10.66
C PHE A 214 1.25 -6.38 11.90
N TYR A 215 0.68 -6.11 13.06
CA TYR A 215 1.42 -6.12 14.31
C TYR A 215 1.98 -7.52 14.61
N LYS A 216 1.16 -8.56 14.51
CA LYS A 216 1.58 -9.96 14.69
C LYS A 216 2.65 -10.39 13.69
N ARG A 217 2.62 -9.84 12.47
CA ARG A 217 3.62 -10.09 11.43
C ARG A 217 4.91 -9.26 11.58
N GLY A 218 4.93 -8.30 12.50
CA GLY A 218 6.05 -7.35 12.66
C GLY A 218 6.15 -6.33 11.52
N TRP A 219 5.07 -6.12 10.77
CA TRP A 219 5.02 -5.16 9.65
C TRP A 219 4.41 -3.81 10.04
N LEU A 220 3.67 -3.77 11.15
CA LEU A 220 3.04 -2.53 11.61
C LEU A 220 4.10 -1.48 11.96
N ARG A 221 3.96 -0.31 11.34
CA ARG A 221 4.74 0.88 11.63
C ARG A 221 3.79 2.02 11.98
N MET A 222 3.25 2.00 13.17
CA MET A 222 2.38 3.04 13.67
C MET A 222 3.17 3.95 14.62
N ARG A 223 3.14 5.28 14.38
CA ARG A 223 3.97 6.23 15.11
C ARG A 223 3.20 7.48 15.47
N VAL A 224 3.58 8.08 16.60
CA VAL A 224 3.05 9.36 17.11
C VAL A 224 4.19 10.34 17.31
N ALA A 225 4.03 11.55 16.80
CA ALA A 225 4.88 12.70 17.09
C ALA A 225 4.26 13.51 18.26
N VAL A 226 5.02 13.71 19.32
CA VAL A 226 4.58 14.37 20.54
C VAL A 226 5.51 15.52 20.88
N ILE A 227 4.95 16.68 21.19
CA ILE A 227 5.68 17.86 21.69
C ILE A 227 4.96 18.39 22.94
N GLU A 228 5.70 18.57 24.05
CA GLU A 228 5.13 19.09 25.32
C GLU A 228 3.81 18.38 25.70
N GLU A 229 3.80 17.04 25.66
CA GLU A 229 2.64 16.17 25.93
C GLU A 229 1.48 16.29 24.92
N ARG A 230 1.56 17.20 23.96
CA ARG A 230 0.56 17.34 22.89
C ARG A 230 0.91 16.47 21.69
N VAL A 231 -0.11 15.79 21.14
CA VAL A 231 0.06 15.04 19.90
C VAL A 231 0.08 15.99 18.71
N LEU A 232 1.18 16.00 18.01
CA LEU A 232 1.35 16.75 16.77
C LEU A 232 0.68 16.04 15.59
N GLY A 233 0.93 14.74 15.47
CA GLY A 233 0.33 13.89 14.45
C GLY A 233 0.65 12.42 14.70
N MET A 234 -0.13 11.56 14.06
CA MET A 234 0.09 10.11 14.01
C MET A 234 0.12 9.65 12.57
N LEU A 235 0.91 8.64 12.29
CA LEU A 235 0.92 7.95 11.00
C LEU A 235 0.73 6.46 11.18
N LEU A 236 0.06 5.86 10.21
CA LEU A 236 -0.09 4.44 10.01
C LEU A 236 0.67 4.06 8.74
N ALA A 237 1.70 3.27 8.89
CA ALA A 237 2.53 2.77 7.82
C ALA A 237 2.83 1.28 8.01
N PHE A 238 3.38 0.65 7.00
CA PHE A 238 3.81 -0.75 7.05
C PHE A 238 5.28 -0.82 6.63
N GLY A 239 6.09 -1.57 7.38
CA GLY A 239 7.47 -1.86 7.04
C GLY A 239 7.60 -3.28 6.47
N PHE A 240 8.00 -3.42 5.21
CA PHE A 240 8.12 -4.73 4.58
C PHE A 240 9.26 -4.75 3.56
N ARG A 241 10.15 -5.74 3.64
CA ARG A 241 11.27 -5.96 2.70
C ARG A 241 12.02 -4.69 2.32
N GLY A 242 12.46 -3.91 3.33
CA GLY A 242 13.26 -2.70 3.13
C GLY A 242 12.47 -1.47 2.63
N ARG A 243 11.15 -1.53 2.57
CA ARG A 243 10.28 -0.43 2.18
C ARG A 243 9.30 -0.06 3.29
N VAL A 244 9.14 1.23 3.54
CA VAL A 244 8.05 1.79 4.34
C VAL A 244 6.92 2.19 3.40
N TYR A 245 5.70 1.81 3.70
CA TYR A 245 4.48 2.18 2.98
C TYR A 245 3.66 3.10 3.88
N LEU A 246 3.64 4.39 3.61
CA LEU A 246 2.86 5.38 4.37
C LEU A 246 1.39 5.29 3.98
N PHE A 247 0.63 4.48 4.73
CA PHE A 247 -0.74 4.17 4.36
C PHE A 247 -1.72 5.31 4.66
N ASN A 248 -1.63 5.91 5.86
CA ASN A 248 -2.44 7.08 6.19
C ASN A 248 -1.85 7.87 7.37
N MET A 249 -2.34 9.08 7.57
CA MET A 249 -1.93 9.94 8.68
C MET A 249 -3.05 10.85 9.17
N GLY A 250 -3.02 11.17 10.45
CA GLY A 250 -3.84 12.19 11.08
C GLY A 250 -2.98 13.19 11.85
N PHE A 251 -3.43 14.43 11.98
CA PHE A 251 -2.71 15.45 12.72
C PHE A 251 -3.67 16.42 13.41
N ASP A 252 -3.18 17.11 14.46
CA ASP A 252 -3.96 18.12 15.17
C ASP A 252 -4.02 19.43 14.32
N PRO A 253 -5.18 19.81 13.80
CA PRO A 253 -5.33 21.07 13.04
C PRO A 253 -5.12 22.30 13.91
N GLY A 254 -5.25 22.21 15.23
CA GLY A 254 -4.91 23.30 16.17
C GLY A 254 -3.41 23.63 16.24
N LEU A 255 -2.55 22.77 15.64
CA LEU A 255 -1.10 22.94 15.57
C LEU A 255 -0.59 23.28 14.18
N ARG A 256 -1.44 23.79 13.27
CA ARG A 256 -1.09 24.06 11.86
C ARG A 256 0.19 24.90 11.69
N ASP A 257 0.44 25.86 12.59
CA ASP A 257 1.65 26.69 12.56
C ASP A 257 2.95 25.89 12.72
N LEU A 258 2.88 24.69 13.30
CA LEU A 258 3.99 23.76 13.43
C LEU A 258 4.13 22.84 12.22
N SER A 259 3.23 22.93 11.22
CA SER A 259 3.21 22.05 10.05
C SER A 259 3.19 20.55 10.42
N PRO A 260 2.21 20.10 11.23
CA PRO A 260 2.22 18.80 11.91
C PRO A 260 2.41 17.62 10.94
N GLY A 261 1.71 17.62 9.81
CA GLY A 261 1.81 16.53 8.83
C GLY A 261 3.23 16.39 8.25
N ILE A 262 3.80 17.51 7.78
CA ILE A 262 5.15 17.50 7.17
C ILE A 262 6.21 17.12 8.19
N VAL A 263 6.09 17.61 9.42
CA VAL A 263 7.05 17.31 10.50
C VAL A 263 6.97 15.84 10.89
N THR A 264 5.76 15.30 11.10
CA THR A 264 5.58 13.89 11.48
C THR A 264 6.15 12.95 10.42
N VAL A 265 5.86 13.22 9.13
CA VAL A 265 6.42 12.43 8.02
C VAL A 265 7.94 12.62 7.92
N GLY A 266 8.45 13.85 8.03
CA GLY A 266 9.90 14.11 8.01
C GLY A 266 10.67 13.38 9.13
N LEU A 267 10.09 13.31 10.32
CA LEU A 267 10.64 12.54 11.45
C LEU A 267 10.61 11.04 11.17
N ASP A 268 9.53 10.54 10.55
CA ASP A 268 9.45 9.13 10.21
C ASP A 268 10.40 8.73 9.07
N ILE A 269 10.61 9.60 8.08
CA ILE A 269 11.65 9.42 7.06
C ILE A 269 13.03 9.34 7.72
N LYS A 270 13.36 10.27 8.65
CA LYS A 270 14.61 10.22 9.39
C LYS A 270 14.76 8.89 10.13
N LYS A 271 13.70 8.46 10.80
CA LYS A 271 13.68 7.18 11.52
C LYS A 271 13.80 5.97 10.59
N ALA A 272 13.18 6.01 9.41
CA ALA A 272 13.31 4.97 8.40
C ALA A 272 14.76 4.85 7.86
N ILE A 273 15.46 5.97 7.69
CA ILE A 273 16.89 5.97 7.33
C ILE A 273 17.73 5.34 8.45
N GLU A 274 17.50 5.72 9.72
CA GLU A 274 18.19 5.14 10.88
C GLU A 274 17.95 3.61 10.99
N GLU A 275 16.75 3.17 10.66
CA GLU A 275 16.33 1.75 10.62
C GLU A 275 16.76 1.03 9.33
N LYS A 276 17.49 1.72 8.42
CA LYS A 276 18.07 1.18 7.17
C LYS A 276 17.04 0.68 6.15
N TYR A 277 15.86 1.28 6.12
CA TYR A 277 14.97 1.11 4.99
C TYR A 277 15.58 1.75 3.73
N GLN A 278 15.28 1.16 2.57
CA GLN A 278 15.79 1.61 1.27
C GLN A 278 14.81 2.55 0.57
N HIS A 279 13.51 2.37 0.84
CA HIS A 279 12.45 3.13 0.18
C HIS A 279 11.41 3.62 1.17
N TYR A 280 10.88 4.81 0.88
CA TYR A 280 9.70 5.35 1.55
C TYR A 280 8.62 5.61 0.51
N ASP A 281 7.58 4.80 0.52
CA ASP A 281 6.49 4.81 -0.43
C ASP A 281 5.35 5.65 0.15
N PHE A 282 5.05 6.76 -0.51
CA PHE A 282 3.97 7.65 -0.09
C PHE A 282 2.59 7.15 -0.50
N LEU A 283 2.54 6.02 -1.25
CA LEU A 283 1.33 5.46 -1.78
C LEU A 283 0.53 6.46 -2.63
N ARG A 284 -0.74 6.17 -2.88
CA ARG A 284 -1.58 6.96 -3.76
C ARG A 284 -1.78 8.39 -3.25
N GLY A 285 -1.82 9.32 -4.18
CA GLY A 285 -2.07 10.75 -3.97
C GLY A 285 -0.97 11.64 -4.53
N ASP A 286 -1.39 12.79 -5.04
CA ASP A 286 -0.55 13.74 -5.78
C ASP A 286 -0.28 15.01 -4.96
N GLU A 287 -0.13 14.85 -3.64
CA GLU A 287 0.07 16.00 -2.77
C GLU A 287 1.50 16.54 -2.87
N ASP A 288 1.62 17.82 -3.14
CA ASP A 288 2.87 18.57 -3.28
C ASP A 288 3.94 18.26 -2.23
N TYR A 289 3.52 18.00 -0.97
CA TYR A 289 4.48 17.78 0.11
C TYR A 289 5.32 16.52 -0.10
N LYS A 290 4.79 15.50 -0.78
CA LYS A 290 5.49 14.24 -1.08
C LYS A 290 6.71 14.53 -1.96
N TYR A 291 6.52 15.33 -3.00
CA TYR A 291 7.59 15.74 -3.92
C TYR A 291 8.58 16.70 -3.25
N ARG A 292 8.11 17.61 -2.40
CA ARG A 292 8.98 18.47 -1.59
C ARG A 292 9.83 17.70 -0.57
N LEU A 293 9.39 16.51 -0.18
CA LEU A 293 10.17 15.55 0.62
C LEU A 293 11.08 14.65 -0.24
N GLY A 294 11.21 14.95 -1.54
CA GLY A 294 12.16 14.29 -2.45
C GLY A 294 11.64 13.06 -3.15
N ALA A 295 10.34 12.75 -3.07
CA ALA A 295 9.78 11.63 -3.81
C ALA A 295 9.79 11.88 -5.31
N ALA A 296 10.07 10.84 -6.07
CA ALA A 296 9.94 10.83 -7.53
C ALA A 296 8.55 10.32 -7.93
N GLU A 297 8.08 10.78 -9.09
CA GLU A 297 6.79 10.33 -9.63
C GLU A 297 6.84 8.83 -9.96
N ARG A 298 5.86 8.11 -9.46
CA ARG A 298 5.48 6.77 -9.88
C ARG A 298 3.96 6.76 -10.00
N TYR A 299 3.39 5.87 -10.78
CA TYR A 299 1.94 5.81 -10.98
C TYR A 299 1.44 4.37 -11.14
N THR A 300 0.19 4.17 -10.79
CA THR A 300 -0.55 2.95 -11.11
C THR A 300 -1.06 2.99 -12.53
N VAL A 301 -1.37 1.81 -13.06
CA VAL A 301 -2.03 1.65 -14.36
C VAL A 301 -3.28 0.79 -14.21
N ARG A 302 -4.23 1.00 -15.12
CA ARG A 302 -5.39 0.14 -15.35
C ARG A 302 -5.22 -0.57 -16.68
N VAL A 303 -5.43 -1.88 -16.70
CA VAL A 303 -5.44 -2.73 -17.89
C VAL A 303 -6.88 -3.12 -18.14
N ALA A 304 -7.43 -2.76 -19.31
CA ALA A 304 -8.84 -2.99 -19.59
C ALA A 304 -9.10 -3.27 -21.08
N ARG A 305 -10.16 -4.06 -21.33
CA ARG A 305 -10.77 -4.31 -22.63
C ARG A 305 -12.27 -4.09 -22.55
#